data_a5b2fbcf764e69c601e3d5ab13d7215d
#
_entry.id   a5b2fbcf764e69c601e3d5ab13d7215d
#
_cell.length_a   1.000
_cell.length_b   1.000
_cell.length_c   1.000
_cell.angle_alpha   90.00
_cell.angle_beta   90.00
_cell.angle_gamma   90.00
#
_symmetry.space_group_name_H-M   'P 1'
#
loop_
_entity.id
_entity.type
_entity.pdbx_description
1 polymer ?
#
loop_
_entity_poly.entity_id
_entity_poly.type
_entity_poly.pdbx_seq_one_letter_code
_entity_poly.pdbx_strand_id
1 'polypeptide(L)'
;NKWYDYYRVLPISFRNVVAARYFAYLAFTGIGFLITVVYGYVIQFTMGITALGTRFAMWQGFSMGIALALSFAAVFIPATYYNKGEKMEVSMMMSGFVSFGAVYLASKLLMLFGIQLMDYADMFLQILLGSSLLLFAISWTASNIIVQKRAS
;
A
#
# COMPACT_ATOMS: atom_id res chain seq x y z
N ASN A 1 -9.51 14.66 20.40
CA ASN A 1 -9.25 15.14 19.03
C ASN A 1 -10.58 15.57 18.40
N LYS A 2 -10.79 16.87 18.23
CA LYS A 2 -12.04 17.49 17.78
C LYS A 2 -12.68 16.87 16.51
N TRP A 3 -11.89 16.23 15.67
CA TRP A 3 -12.37 15.57 14.46
C TRP A 3 -13.24 14.34 14.71
N TYR A 4 -12.94 13.54 15.74
CA TYR A 4 -13.74 12.37 16.11
C TYR A 4 -15.10 12.77 16.69
N ASP A 5 -15.16 13.88 17.40
CA ASP A 5 -16.40 14.42 17.96
C ASP A 5 -17.29 15.02 16.86
N TYR A 6 -16.65 15.55 15.80
CA TYR A 6 -17.37 16.09 14.64
C TYR A 6 -18.11 15.02 13.84
N TYR A 7 -17.51 13.82 13.69
CA TYR A 7 -18.15 12.71 12.97
C TYR A 7 -19.40 12.17 13.70
N ARG A 8 -19.51 12.34 15.01
CA ARG A 8 -20.68 11.93 15.78
C ARG A 8 -21.91 12.80 15.52
N VAL A 9 -21.70 14.02 15.08
CA VAL A 9 -22.78 15.02 14.83
C VAL A 9 -23.29 14.94 13.39
N LEU A 10 -22.51 14.36 12.48
CA LEU A 10 -22.90 14.22 11.09
C LEU A 10 -23.78 12.97 10.88
N PRO A 11 -24.85 13.06 10.07
CA PRO A 11 -25.71 11.89 9.75
C PRO A 11 -25.05 10.96 8.74
N ILE A 12 -23.75 10.68 8.91
CA ILE A 12 -22.95 9.84 8.01
C ILE A 12 -22.59 8.55 8.75
N SER A 13 -22.84 7.41 8.15
CA SER A 13 -22.45 6.13 8.74
C SER A 13 -20.91 6.02 8.82
N PHE A 14 -20.38 5.53 9.92
CA PHE A 14 -18.93 5.30 10.09
C PHE A 14 -18.32 4.43 8.99
N ARG A 15 -19.11 3.49 8.44
CA ARG A 15 -18.70 2.66 7.30
C ARG A 15 -18.37 3.50 6.07
N ASN A 16 -19.15 4.54 5.79
CA ASN A 16 -18.92 5.43 4.65
C ASN A 16 -17.65 6.26 4.85
N VAL A 17 -17.35 6.66 6.08
CA VAL A 17 -16.10 7.39 6.39
C VAL A 17 -14.87 6.50 6.17
N VAL A 18 -14.92 5.25 6.62
CA VAL A 18 -13.85 4.28 6.39
C VAL A 18 -13.70 4.02 4.89
N ALA A 19 -14.81 3.73 4.19
CA ALA A 19 -14.80 3.50 2.75
C ALA A 19 -14.22 4.68 1.97
N ALA A 20 -14.64 5.90 2.27
CA ALA A 20 -14.12 7.11 1.62
C ALA A 20 -12.61 7.24 1.75
N ARG A 21 -12.04 6.89 2.91
CA ARG A 21 -10.58 6.95 3.14
C ARG A 21 -9.83 5.90 2.30
N TYR A 22 -10.36 4.69 2.20
CA TYR A 22 -9.77 3.64 1.35
C TYR A 22 -9.87 3.99 -0.14
N PHE A 23 -11.02 4.50 -0.59
CA PHE A 23 -11.19 4.97 -1.96
C PHE A 23 -10.28 6.16 -2.29
N ALA A 24 -10.14 7.13 -1.40
CA ALA A 24 -9.22 8.24 -1.57
C ALA A 24 -7.77 7.73 -1.71
N TYR A 25 -7.36 6.78 -0.87
CA TYR A 25 -6.02 6.20 -0.95
C TYR A 25 -5.80 5.47 -2.29
N LEU A 26 -6.76 4.67 -2.73
CA LEU A 26 -6.71 4.00 -4.04
C LEU A 26 -6.63 5.00 -5.19
N ALA A 27 -7.41 6.08 -5.13
CA ALA A 27 -7.39 7.15 -6.13
C ALA A 27 -6.01 7.82 -6.19
N PHE A 28 -5.44 8.20 -5.05
CA PHE A 28 -4.09 8.78 -5.00
C PHE A 28 -3.01 7.81 -5.46
N THR A 29 -3.11 6.54 -5.09
CA THR A 29 -2.17 5.51 -5.57
C THR A 29 -2.29 5.33 -7.08
N GLY A 30 -3.52 5.34 -7.62
CA GLY A 30 -3.77 5.26 -9.06
C GLY A 30 -3.21 6.46 -9.82
N ILE A 31 -3.41 7.68 -9.32
CA ILE A 31 -2.85 8.90 -9.91
C ILE A 31 -1.32 8.85 -9.86
N GLY A 32 -0.73 8.49 -8.72
CA GLY A 32 0.72 8.33 -8.57
C GLY A 32 1.29 7.30 -9.54
N PHE A 33 0.59 6.18 -9.72
CA PHE A 33 0.95 5.17 -10.71
C PHE A 33 0.94 5.73 -12.15
N LEU A 34 -0.13 6.41 -12.55
CA LEU A 34 -0.22 7.03 -13.88
C LEU A 34 0.92 8.03 -14.13
N ILE A 35 1.21 8.89 -13.16
CA ILE A 35 2.32 9.84 -13.25
C ILE A 35 3.65 9.09 -13.42
N THR A 36 3.88 8.03 -12.64
CA THR A 36 5.11 7.24 -12.71
C THR A 36 5.25 6.54 -14.07
N VAL A 37 4.17 6.01 -14.63
CA VAL A 37 4.15 5.38 -15.96
C VAL A 37 4.48 6.42 -17.04
N VAL A 38 3.81 7.57 -17.03
CA VAL A 38 4.07 8.65 -17.99
C VAL A 38 5.53 9.11 -17.90
N TYR A 39 6.02 9.35 -16.67
CA TYR A 39 7.41 9.75 -16.45
C TYR A 39 8.41 8.69 -16.95
N GLY A 40 8.13 7.42 -16.69
CA GLY A 40 8.95 6.31 -17.19
C GLY A 40 9.04 6.26 -18.72
N TYR A 41 7.90 6.48 -19.41
CA TYR A 41 7.90 6.56 -20.88
C TYR A 41 8.63 7.80 -21.40
N VAL A 42 8.49 8.95 -20.76
CA VAL A 42 9.22 10.18 -21.14
C VAL A 42 10.73 9.96 -21.01
N ILE A 43 11.20 9.38 -19.91
CA ILE A 43 12.63 9.08 -19.74
C ILE A 43 13.11 8.07 -20.79
N GLN A 44 12.33 7.03 -21.05
CA GLN A 44 12.66 6.04 -22.06
C GLN A 44 12.78 6.65 -23.45
N PHE A 45 11.92 7.61 -23.78
CA PHE A 45 11.95 8.31 -25.06
C PHE A 45 13.13 9.27 -25.18
N THR A 46 13.48 9.98 -24.10
CA THR A 46 14.54 11.01 -24.11
C THR A 46 15.95 10.43 -23.97
N MET A 47 16.11 9.39 -23.14
CA MET A 47 17.42 8.80 -22.81
C MET A 47 17.71 7.48 -23.55
N GLY A 48 16.73 6.95 -24.28
CA GLY A 48 16.81 5.65 -24.93
C GLY A 48 16.52 4.48 -24.00
N ILE A 49 16.26 3.31 -24.59
CA ILE A 49 15.84 2.09 -23.89
C ILE A 49 16.90 1.59 -22.89
N THR A 50 18.16 1.92 -23.15
CA THR A 50 19.32 1.47 -22.36
C THR A 50 19.40 2.07 -20.96
N ALA A 51 18.79 3.24 -20.72
CA ALA A 51 18.86 3.92 -19.42
C ALA A 51 17.94 3.31 -18.36
N LEU A 52 16.84 2.68 -18.75
CA LEU A 52 15.84 2.08 -17.83
C LEU A 52 15.77 0.55 -17.93
N GLY A 53 16.63 -0.07 -18.70
CA GLY A 53 16.56 -1.50 -18.94
C GLY A 53 15.46 -1.89 -19.93
N THR A 54 15.09 -3.16 -19.93
CA THR A 54 14.01 -3.69 -20.78
C THR A 54 12.63 -3.24 -20.29
N ARG A 55 11.63 -3.22 -21.19
CA ARG A 55 10.22 -2.95 -20.81
C ARG A 55 9.76 -3.80 -19.62
N PHE A 56 10.29 -4.99 -19.52
CA PHE A 56 10.02 -5.93 -18.45
C PHE A 56 10.46 -5.39 -17.07
N ALA A 57 11.66 -4.82 -16.97
CA ALA A 57 12.15 -4.23 -15.73
C ALA A 57 11.32 -3.01 -15.26
N MET A 58 10.76 -2.24 -16.19
CA MET A 58 9.84 -1.14 -15.86
C MET A 58 8.55 -1.65 -15.20
N TRP A 59 7.91 -2.66 -15.79
CA TRP A 59 6.68 -3.24 -15.25
C TRP A 59 6.90 -3.91 -13.88
N GLN A 60 8.05 -4.53 -13.68
CA GLN A 60 8.45 -5.06 -12.38
C GLN A 60 8.55 -3.96 -11.33
N GLY A 61 9.20 -2.85 -11.66
CA GLY A 61 9.31 -1.70 -10.76
C GLY A 61 7.94 -1.10 -10.41
N PHE A 62 7.05 -0.97 -11.37
CA PHE A 62 5.69 -0.47 -11.15
C PHE A 62 4.87 -1.42 -10.28
N SER A 63 4.94 -2.73 -10.54
CA SER A 63 4.24 -3.74 -9.76
C SER A 63 4.71 -3.75 -8.31
N MET A 64 6.00 -3.63 -8.09
CA MET A 64 6.59 -3.54 -6.75
C MET A 64 6.16 -2.27 -6.02
N GLY A 65 6.13 -1.13 -6.71
CA GLY A 65 5.65 0.14 -6.16
C GLY A 65 4.20 0.07 -5.70
N ILE A 66 3.32 -0.50 -6.51
CA ILE A 66 1.90 -0.69 -6.15
C ILE A 66 1.77 -1.64 -4.95
N ALA A 67 2.49 -2.76 -4.95
CA ALA A 67 2.44 -3.73 -3.86
C ALA A 67 2.90 -3.13 -2.54
N LEU A 68 3.97 -2.34 -2.55
CA LEU A 68 4.44 -1.60 -1.37
C LEU A 68 3.43 -0.55 -0.91
N ALA A 69 2.85 0.22 -1.84
CA ALA A 69 1.84 1.23 -1.50
C ALA A 69 0.61 0.60 -0.85
N LEU A 70 0.10 -0.51 -1.39
CA LEU A 70 -1.04 -1.22 -0.82
C LEU A 70 -0.71 -1.84 0.54
N SER A 71 0.47 -2.43 0.70
CA SER A 71 0.93 -2.99 1.98
C SER A 71 1.08 -1.90 3.05
N PHE A 72 1.63 -0.75 2.66
CA PHE A 72 1.74 0.41 3.54
C PHE A 72 0.36 0.88 4.00
N ALA A 73 -0.60 1.04 3.09
CA ALA A 73 -1.97 1.45 3.41
C ALA A 73 -2.67 0.45 4.32
N ALA A 74 -2.46 -0.85 4.09
CA ALA A 74 -3.05 -1.92 4.88
C ALA A 74 -2.68 -1.85 6.36
N VAL A 75 -1.51 -1.33 6.69
CA VAL A 75 -1.06 -1.12 8.07
C VAL A 75 -1.40 0.30 8.56
N PHE A 76 -1.17 1.30 7.72
CA PHE A 76 -1.30 2.70 8.10
C PHE A 76 -2.73 3.12 8.42
N ILE A 77 -3.72 2.70 7.60
CA ILE A 77 -5.11 3.13 7.78
C ILE A 77 -5.71 2.60 9.10
N PRO A 78 -5.61 1.29 9.44
CA PRO A 78 -6.08 0.81 10.73
C PRO A 78 -5.34 1.44 11.91
N ALA A 79 -4.02 1.65 11.78
CA ALA A 79 -3.21 2.26 12.83
C ALA A 79 -3.64 3.70 13.13
N THR A 80 -4.01 4.49 12.12
CA THR A 80 -4.53 5.85 12.32
C THR A 80 -5.88 5.83 13.04
N TYR A 81 -6.75 4.87 12.75
CA TYR A 81 -8.00 4.70 13.49
C TYR A 81 -7.77 4.23 14.91
N TYR A 82 -6.81 3.33 15.12
CA TYR A 82 -6.46 2.86 16.46
C TYR A 82 -5.93 3.99 17.34
N ASN A 83 -5.05 4.85 16.82
CA ASN A 83 -4.42 5.94 17.56
C ASN A 83 -5.24 7.25 17.57
N LYS A 84 -6.50 7.26 17.09
CA LYS A 84 -7.34 8.46 16.96
C LYS A 84 -6.68 9.62 16.20
N GLY A 85 -5.70 9.33 15.36
CA GLY A 85 -4.93 10.32 14.61
C GLY A 85 -3.92 11.12 15.44
N GLU A 86 -3.76 10.84 16.74
CA GLU A 86 -2.85 11.62 17.60
C GLU A 86 -1.37 11.35 17.36
N LYS A 87 -1.04 10.13 16.90
CA LYS A 87 0.34 9.69 16.62
C LYS A 87 0.51 9.30 15.16
N MET A 88 0.11 10.20 14.28
CA MET A 88 0.12 9.91 12.83
C MET A 88 1.52 9.63 12.31
N GLU A 89 2.53 10.37 12.78
CA GLU A 89 3.93 10.19 12.40
C GLU A 89 4.44 8.81 12.81
N VAL A 90 4.15 8.37 14.03
CA VAL A 90 4.53 7.04 14.52
C VAL A 90 3.83 5.95 13.72
N SER A 91 2.54 6.10 13.41
CA SER A 91 1.80 5.15 12.58
C SER A 91 2.39 5.07 11.17
N MET A 92 2.83 6.20 10.62
CA MET A 92 3.46 6.27 9.31
C MET A 92 4.81 5.56 9.29
N MET A 93 5.67 5.83 10.27
CA MET A 93 6.97 5.17 10.41
C MET A 93 6.81 3.65 10.59
N MET A 94 5.94 3.22 11.51
CA MET A 94 5.69 1.79 11.75
C MET A 94 5.18 1.09 10.50
N SER A 95 4.27 1.71 9.75
CA SER A 95 3.73 1.15 8.51
C SER A 95 4.81 0.99 7.44
N GLY A 96 5.74 1.95 7.33
CA GLY A 96 6.90 1.85 6.47
C GLY A 96 7.79 0.67 6.86
N PHE A 97 8.20 0.59 8.13
CA PHE A 97 9.04 -0.50 8.61
C PHE A 97 8.39 -1.87 8.43
N VAL A 98 7.11 -2.01 8.74
CA VAL A 98 6.39 -3.29 8.57
C VAL A 98 6.31 -3.68 7.09
N SER A 99 6.00 -2.75 6.20
CA SER A 99 5.86 -3.04 4.76
C SER A 99 7.19 -3.42 4.12
N PHE A 100 8.24 -2.64 4.34
CA PHE A 100 9.58 -2.96 3.83
C PHE A 100 10.17 -4.21 4.50
N GLY A 101 9.98 -4.36 5.80
CA GLY A 101 10.43 -5.52 6.56
C GLY A 101 9.77 -6.81 6.09
N ALA A 102 8.47 -6.80 5.80
CA ALA A 102 7.75 -7.96 5.28
C ALA A 102 8.29 -8.39 3.90
N VAL A 103 8.52 -7.44 2.99
CA VAL A 103 9.10 -7.74 1.68
C VAL A 103 10.52 -8.28 1.80
N TYR A 104 11.33 -7.67 2.67
CA TYR A 104 12.69 -8.13 2.93
C TYR A 104 12.73 -9.54 3.52
N LEU A 105 11.89 -9.83 4.52
CA LEU A 105 11.78 -11.17 5.11
C LEU A 105 11.31 -12.20 4.10
N ALA A 106 10.29 -11.87 3.28
CA ALA A 106 9.81 -12.76 2.23
C ALA A 106 10.92 -13.09 1.22
N SER A 107 11.71 -12.10 0.81
CA SER A 107 12.84 -12.31 -0.09
C SER A 107 13.93 -13.20 0.52
N LYS A 108 14.24 -13.00 1.80
CA LYS A 108 15.23 -13.82 2.53
C LYS A 108 14.76 -15.27 2.71
N LEU A 109 13.50 -15.48 3.05
CA LEU A 109 12.92 -16.82 3.15
C LEU A 109 13.01 -17.59 1.84
N LEU A 110 12.69 -16.94 0.71
CA LEU A 110 12.81 -17.56 -0.62
C LEU A 110 14.27 -17.94 -0.93
N MET A 111 15.23 -17.10 -0.58
CA MET A 111 16.65 -17.41 -0.74
C MET A 111 17.08 -18.63 0.10
N LEU A 112 16.55 -18.79 1.32
CA LEU A 112 16.82 -19.96 2.16
C LEU A 112 16.31 -21.26 1.56
N PHE A 113 15.23 -21.20 0.77
CA PHE A 113 14.70 -22.36 0.03
C PHE A 113 15.43 -22.60 -1.30
N GLY A 114 16.54 -21.90 -1.57
CA GLY A 114 17.33 -22.08 -2.79
C GLY A 114 16.69 -21.46 -4.05
N ILE A 115 15.64 -20.67 -3.89
CA ILE A 115 14.95 -19.99 -4.99
C ILE A 115 15.70 -18.68 -5.26
N GLN A 116 16.38 -18.61 -6.42
CA GLN A 116 16.98 -17.36 -6.87
C GLN A 116 15.88 -16.42 -7.36
N LEU A 117 15.76 -15.25 -6.72
CA LEU A 117 14.74 -14.25 -7.04
C LEU A 117 14.78 -13.78 -8.50
N MET A 118 15.95 -13.81 -9.14
CA MET A 118 16.11 -13.42 -10.54
C MET A 118 15.41 -14.36 -11.51
N ASP A 119 15.38 -15.66 -11.22
CA ASP A 119 14.80 -16.67 -12.10
C ASP A 119 13.26 -16.72 -12.00
N TYR A 120 12.70 -16.26 -10.88
CA TYR A 120 11.26 -16.29 -10.59
C TYR A 120 10.70 -14.90 -10.23
N ALA A 121 11.35 -13.83 -10.69
CA ALA A 121 10.99 -12.46 -10.34
C ALA A 121 9.52 -12.12 -10.65
N ASP A 122 8.99 -12.59 -11.76
CA ASP A 122 7.59 -12.35 -12.15
C ASP A 122 6.60 -13.03 -11.23
N MET A 123 6.85 -14.30 -10.93
CA MET A 123 6.00 -15.07 -10.04
C MET A 123 6.02 -14.47 -8.62
N PHE A 124 7.18 -14.06 -8.15
CA PHE A 124 7.32 -13.36 -6.86
C PHE A 124 6.54 -12.06 -6.82
N LEU A 125 6.61 -11.23 -7.86
CA LEU A 125 5.87 -9.98 -7.96
C LEU A 125 4.35 -10.18 -8.02
N GLN A 126 3.88 -11.20 -8.74
CA GLN A 126 2.47 -11.54 -8.79
C GLN A 126 1.94 -12.01 -7.43
N ILE A 127 2.70 -12.84 -6.71
CA ILE A 127 2.37 -13.27 -5.35
C ILE A 127 2.36 -12.07 -4.39
N LEU A 128 3.35 -11.18 -4.52
CA LEU A 128 3.44 -9.98 -3.69
C LEU A 128 2.24 -9.05 -3.93
N LEU A 129 1.84 -8.82 -5.19
CA LEU A 129 0.65 -8.05 -5.54
C LEU A 129 -0.62 -8.69 -4.99
N GLY A 130 -0.80 -9.98 -5.20
CA GLY A 130 -1.97 -10.72 -4.70
C GLY A 130 -2.07 -10.66 -3.18
N SER A 131 -0.96 -10.89 -2.48
CA SER A 131 -0.92 -10.80 -1.01
C SER A 131 -1.17 -9.38 -0.50
N SER A 132 -0.66 -8.35 -1.17
CA SER A 132 -0.89 -6.95 -0.79
C SER A 132 -2.35 -6.53 -0.98
N LEU A 133 -3.03 -7.01 -2.03
CA LEU A 133 -4.46 -6.80 -2.24
C LEU A 133 -5.31 -7.49 -1.15
N LEU A 134 -4.96 -8.72 -0.78
CA LEU A 134 -5.62 -9.43 0.31
C LEU A 134 -5.44 -8.72 1.64
N LEU A 135 -4.22 -8.29 1.96
CA LEU A 135 -3.94 -7.52 3.18
C LEU A 135 -4.72 -6.20 3.20
N PHE A 136 -4.85 -5.53 2.07
CA PHE A 136 -5.63 -4.30 1.95
C PHE A 136 -7.14 -4.56 2.20
N ALA A 137 -7.69 -5.65 1.67
CA ALA A 137 -9.08 -6.05 1.93
C ALA A 137 -9.33 -6.43 3.40
N ILE A 138 -8.40 -7.19 4.01
CA ILE A 138 -8.46 -7.54 5.44
C ILE A 138 -8.36 -6.28 6.30
N SER A 139 -7.49 -5.35 5.93
CA SER A 139 -7.34 -4.05 6.59
C SER A 139 -8.64 -3.24 6.61
N TRP A 140 -9.40 -3.26 5.53
CA TRP A 140 -10.71 -2.61 5.47
C TRP A 140 -11.66 -3.17 6.52
N THR A 141 -11.76 -4.49 6.62
CA THR A 141 -12.62 -5.13 7.65
C THR A 141 -12.15 -4.80 9.05
N ALA A 142 -10.83 -4.82 9.30
CA ALA A 142 -10.25 -4.44 10.59
C ALA A 142 -10.56 -2.99 10.97
N SER A 143 -10.42 -2.05 10.02
CA SER A 143 -10.75 -0.64 10.24
C SER A 143 -12.22 -0.43 10.59
N ASN A 144 -13.14 -1.15 9.91
CA ASN A 144 -14.57 -1.09 10.23
C ASN A 144 -14.85 -1.59 11.66
N ILE A 145 -14.21 -2.68 12.09
CA ILE A 145 -14.37 -3.23 13.45
C ILE A 145 -13.84 -2.24 14.50
N ILE A 146 -12.66 -1.65 14.26
CA ILE A 146 -12.06 -0.67 15.19
C ILE A 146 -12.99 0.54 15.37
N VAL A 147 -13.52 1.07 14.28
CA VAL A 147 -14.40 2.25 14.33
C VAL A 147 -15.74 1.92 14.99
N GLN A 148 -16.33 0.75 14.69
CA GLN A 148 -17.59 0.31 15.34
C GLN A 148 -17.46 0.12 16.84
N LYS A 149 -16.38 -0.55 17.31
CA LYS A 149 -16.14 -0.75 18.75
C LYS A 149 -15.95 0.55 19.53
N ARG A 150 -15.56 1.63 18.85
CA ARG A 150 -15.37 2.94 19.48
C ARG A 150 -16.61 3.83 19.43
N ALA A 151 -17.56 3.50 18.55
CA ALA A 151 -18.82 4.20 18.42
C ALA A 151 -19.89 3.68 19.40
N SER A 152 -19.75 2.44 19.85
CA SER A 152 -20.55 1.84 20.94
C SER A 152 -19.98 2.20 22.28
#